data_b403358af8ca60fead2dee9b6fa428cf
#
_entry.id   b403358af8ca60fead2dee9b6fa428cf
#
_cell.length_a   1.000
_cell.length_b   1.000
_cell.length_c   1.000
_cell.angle_alpha   90.00
_cell.angle_beta   90.00
_cell.angle_gamma   90.00
#
_symmetry.space_group_name_H-M   'P 1'
#
loop_
_entity.id
_entity.type
_entity.pdbx_description
1 polymer ?
#
loop_
_entity_poly.entity_id
_entity_poly.type
_entity_poly.pdbx_seq_one_letter_code
_entity_poly.pdbx_strand_id
1 'polypeptide(L)'
;MRLVMKFGGTGVNSANKVKEIANLIKAQHRDSTNDVVVVVSAIRGMTDDIFSITDNIKDGQKVSVENFMKKVRPFHLDILRNAITNEGIMKKAELVVTQLLDELENVLAGIVLLAEVTPKSLDYLLSFGERLSTPIVSYTLQDLSLIHI
;
A
#
# COMPACT_ATOMS: atom_id res chain seq x y z
N MET A 1 5.66 20.79 -19.01
CA MET A 1 6.74 19.75 -18.91
C MET A 1 6.15 18.58 -18.16
N ARG A 2 6.53 17.33 -18.48
CA ARG A 2 6.09 16.15 -17.70
C ARG A 2 7.15 15.84 -16.63
N LEU A 3 6.74 15.81 -15.37
CA LEU A 3 7.58 15.50 -14.21
C LEU A 3 7.20 14.14 -13.66
N VAL A 4 8.16 13.23 -13.52
CA VAL A 4 7.97 11.94 -12.84
C VAL A 4 8.61 11.99 -11.46
N MET A 5 7.82 11.75 -10.42
CA MET A 5 8.26 11.73 -9.03
C MET A 5 8.12 10.33 -8.47
N LYS A 6 9.25 9.71 -8.06
CA LYS A 6 9.27 8.37 -7.46
C LYS A 6 9.57 8.45 -5.97
N PHE A 7 8.74 7.81 -5.16
CA PHE A 7 8.89 7.72 -3.72
C PHE A 7 9.09 6.27 -3.28
N GLY A 8 10.22 6.00 -2.61
CA GLY A 8 10.53 4.68 -2.07
C GLY A 8 9.74 4.36 -0.80
N GLY A 9 9.82 3.10 -0.36
CA GLY A 9 9.04 2.58 0.77
C GLY A 9 9.29 3.30 2.12
N THR A 10 10.44 3.92 2.30
CA THR A 10 10.71 4.76 3.48
C THR A 10 9.97 6.09 3.46
N GLY A 11 9.60 6.57 2.28
CA GLY A 11 8.81 7.80 2.11
C GLY A 11 7.33 7.62 2.38
N VAL A 12 6.81 6.39 2.35
CA VAL A 12 5.38 6.09 2.55
C VAL A 12 5.11 5.28 3.83
N ASN A 13 6.07 5.17 4.74
CA ASN A 13 6.01 4.30 5.91
C ASN A 13 5.27 4.87 7.14
N SER A 14 4.74 6.06 7.05
CA SER A 14 3.92 6.69 8.10
C SER A 14 3.01 7.76 7.52
N ALA A 15 1.94 8.10 8.24
CA ALA A 15 1.01 9.14 7.85
C ALA A 15 1.70 10.50 7.64
N ASN A 16 2.65 10.86 8.50
CA ASN A 16 3.41 12.11 8.36
C ASN A 16 4.22 12.14 7.08
N LYS A 17 4.89 11.03 6.74
CA LYS A 17 5.65 10.91 5.50
C LYS A 17 4.76 10.95 4.25
N VAL A 18 3.61 10.33 4.29
CA VAL A 18 2.61 10.42 3.21
C VAL A 18 2.14 11.86 3.03
N LYS A 19 1.88 12.59 4.13
CA LYS A 19 1.52 14.03 4.08
C LYS A 19 2.67 14.89 3.53
N GLU A 20 3.92 14.63 3.93
CA GLU A 20 5.09 15.33 3.38
C GLU A 20 5.19 15.17 1.87
N ILE A 21 5.07 13.91 1.38
CA ILE A 21 5.04 13.59 -0.06
C ILE A 21 3.89 14.32 -0.77
N ALA A 22 2.68 14.27 -0.21
CA ALA A 22 1.53 14.92 -0.79
C ALA A 22 1.72 16.44 -0.91
N ASN A 23 2.29 17.09 0.10
CA ASN A 23 2.63 18.51 0.05
C ASN A 23 3.73 18.84 -0.97
N LEU A 24 4.73 17.96 -1.11
CA LEU A 24 5.77 18.11 -2.13
C LEU A 24 5.18 18.02 -3.55
N ILE A 25 4.30 17.05 -3.80
CA ILE A 25 3.60 16.92 -5.07
C ILE A 25 2.73 18.16 -5.34
N LYS A 26 2.03 18.64 -4.31
CA LYS A 26 1.23 19.88 -4.39
C LYS A 26 2.06 21.09 -4.81
N ALA A 27 3.23 21.26 -4.25
CA ALA A 27 4.12 22.36 -4.61
C ALA A 27 4.54 22.30 -6.09
N GLN A 28 4.86 21.10 -6.61
CA GLN A 28 5.24 20.91 -8.01
C GLN A 28 4.07 21.06 -8.99
N HIS A 29 2.86 20.68 -8.59
CA HIS A 29 1.67 20.81 -9.42
C HIS A 29 1.16 22.26 -9.52
N ARG A 30 1.40 23.10 -8.50
CA ARG A 30 1.00 24.52 -8.50
C ARG A 30 1.73 25.35 -9.55
N ASP A 31 2.92 24.96 -10.00
CA ASP A 31 3.62 25.56 -11.13
C ASP A 31 2.99 25.18 -12.50
N SER A 32 1.71 25.20 -12.55
CA SER A 32 0.63 25.13 -13.56
C SER A 32 0.96 24.67 -15.00
N THR A 33 2.19 24.36 -15.34
CA THR A 33 2.62 23.86 -16.65
C THR A 33 3.11 22.41 -16.62
N ASN A 34 3.12 21.77 -15.43
CA ASN A 34 3.66 20.43 -15.26
C ASN A 34 2.57 19.38 -15.08
N ASP A 35 2.55 18.38 -15.97
CA ASP A 35 1.89 17.10 -15.71
C ASP A 35 2.75 16.30 -14.74
N VAL A 36 2.25 16.03 -13.54
CA VAL A 36 2.99 15.26 -12.53
C VAL A 36 2.53 13.81 -12.54
N VAL A 37 3.47 12.89 -12.78
CA VAL A 37 3.27 11.45 -12.63
C VAL A 37 3.92 11.00 -11.34
N VAL A 38 3.14 10.37 -10.45
CA VAL A 38 3.63 9.91 -9.15
C VAL A 38 3.76 8.40 -9.15
N VAL A 39 4.94 7.91 -8.78
CA VAL A 39 5.24 6.48 -8.62
C VAL A 39 5.59 6.22 -7.16
N VAL A 40 4.88 5.30 -6.52
CA VAL A 40 5.13 4.91 -5.13
C VAL A 40 5.55 3.45 -5.05
N SER A 41 6.36 3.13 -4.06
CA SER A 41 6.79 1.77 -3.73
C SER A 41 5.91 1.20 -2.63
N ALA A 42 6.03 -0.11 -2.39
CA ALA A 42 5.49 -0.76 -1.19
C ALA A 42 5.93 -0.03 0.09
N ILE A 43 5.08 0.00 1.10
CA ILE A 43 5.45 0.49 2.43
C ILE A 43 6.60 -0.39 2.96
N ARG A 44 7.59 0.25 3.58
CA ARG A 44 8.79 -0.43 4.09
C ARG A 44 8.43 -1.64 4.97
N GLY A 45 9.05 -2.77 4.68
CA GLY A 45 8.86 -4.03 5.39
C GLY A 45 7.81 -4.95 4.77
N MET A 46 6.87 -4.43 3.96
CA MET A 46 5.81 -5.27 3.39
C MET A 46 6.34 -6.36 2.46
N THR A 47 7.30 -6.01 1.61
CA THR A 47 7.95 -6.96 0.69
C THR A 47 8.70 -8.05 1.47
N ASP A 48 9.46 -7.66 2.50
CA ASP A 48 10.21 -8.59 3.35
C ASP A 48 9.27 -9.52 4.13
N ASP A 49 8.16 -8.99 4.63
CA ASP A 49 7.13 -9.77 5.33
C ASP A 49 6.49 -10.83 4.40
N ILE A 50 6.24 -10.49 3.13
CA ILE A 50 5.70 -11.42 2.13
C ILE A 50 6.74 -12.51 1.80
N PHE A 51 8.00 -12.15 1.59
CA PHE A 51 9.06 -13.15 1.39
C PHE A 51 9.19 -14.07 2.60
N SER A 52 9.20 -13.53 3.81
CA SER A 52 9.31 -14.32 5.03
C SER A 52 8.18 -15.34 5.18
N ILE A 53 6.91 -14.92 4.96
CA ILE A 53 5.77 -15.84 5.07
C ILE A 53 5.78 -16.90 3.97
N THR A 54 6.15 -16.55 2.74
CA THR A 54 6.19 -17.48 1.61
C THR A 54 7.33 -18.48 1.73
N ASP A 55 8.48 -18.08 2.25
CA ASP A 55 9.61 -18.98 2.49
C ASP A 55 9.28 -19.98 3.62
N ASN A 56 8.62 -19.53 4.70
CA ASN A 56 8.13 -20.43 5.73
C ASN A 56 7.15 -21.48 5.19
N ILE A 57 6.28 -21.11 4.24
CA ILE A 57 5.37 -22.07 3.57
C ILE A 57 6.16 -23.09 2.75
N LYS A 58 7.15 -22.65 1.95
CA LYS A 58 8.01 -23.55 1.16
C LYS A 58 8.79 -24.54 2.03
N ASP A 59 9.23 -24.08 3.22
CA ASP A 59 9.96 -24.89 4.18
C ASP A 59 9.06 -25.83 5.00
N GLY A 60 7.75 -25.88 4.69
CA GLY A 60 6.77 -26.71 5.39
C GLY A 60 6.49 -26.28 6.84
N GLN A 61 6.82 -25.03 7.19
CA GLN A 61 6.58 -24.51 8.52
C GLN A 61 5.10 -24.16 8.69
N LYS A 62 4.60 -24.29 9.91
CA LYS A 62 3.23 -23.89 10.25
C LYS A 62 3.10 -22.37 10.21
N VAL A 63 2.39 -21.85 9.22
CA VAL A 63 2.15 -20.42 9.02
C VAL A 63 0.75 -20.05 9.50
N SER A 64 0.64 -18.92 10.19
CA SER A 64 -0.64 -18.33 10.59
C SER A 64 -0.91 -17.07 9.75
N VAL A 65 -1.84 -17.17 8.80
CA VAL A 65 -2.32 -16.03 8.02
C VAL A 65 -2.93 -14.97 8.93
N GLU A 66 -3.67 -15.40 9.97
CA GLU A 66 -4.25 -14.49 10.96
C GLU A 66 -3.19 -13.62 11.65
N ASN A 67 -2.08 -14.21 12.08
CA ASN A 67 -1.00 -13.46 12.75
C ASN A 67 -0.32 -12.48 11.79
N PHE A 68 -0.13 -12.87 10.53
CA PHE A 68 0.38 -11.97 9.49
C PHE A 68 -0.58 -10.79 9.28
N MET A 69 -1.87 -11.05 9.12
CA MET A 69 -2.87 -10.01 8.90
C MET A 69 -3.09 -9.12 10.12
N LYS A 70 -2.94 -9.63 11.37
CA LYS A 70 -2.94 -8.82 12.61
C LYS A 70 -1.83 -7.76 12.64
N LYS A 71 -0.73 -7.98 11.91
CA LYS A 71 0.33 -6.98 11.74
C LYS A 71 0.04 -6.04 10.57
N VAL A 72 -0.27 -6.59 9.41
CA VAL A 72 -0.35 -5.84 8.14
C VAL A 72 -1.59 -4.95 8.07
N ARG A 73 -2.76 -5.46 8.47
CA ARG A 73 -4.03 -4.74 8.36
C ARG A 73 -4.08 -3.46 9.19
N PRO A 74 -3.84 -3.50 10.52
CA PRO A 74 -3.89 -2.28 11.31
C PRO A 74 -2.82 -1.27 10.91
N PHE A 75 -1.63 -1.73 10.49
CA PHE A 75 -0.55 -0.85 10.05
C PHE A 75 -0.93 0.01 8.84
N HIS A 76 -1.51 -0.58 7.80
CA HIS A 76 -1.93 0.15 6.61
C HIS A 76 -3.13 1.07 6.88
N LEU A 77 -4.12 0.59 7.65
CA LEU A 77 -5.29 1.38 8.02
C LEU A 77 -4.94 2.55 8.94
N ASP A 78 -3.97 2.39 9.85
CA ASP A 78 -3.49 3.47 10.72
C ASP A 78 -2.81 4.59 9.92
N ILE A 79 -1.94 4.25 8.97
CA ILE A 79 -1.34 5.23 8.07
C ILE A 79 -2.43 6.00 7.31
N LEU A 80 -3.39 5.30 6.72
CA LEU A 80 -4.48 5.90 5.97
C LEU A 80 -5.32 6.85 6.83
N ARG A 81 -5.79 6.38 7.99
CA ARG A 81 -6.66 7.17 8.89
C ARG A 81 -5.99 8.41 9.43
N ASN A 82 -4.68 8.35 9.67
CA ASN A 82 -3.91 9.49 10.14
C ASN A 82 -3.40 10.41 9.00
N ALA A 83 -3.39 9.94 7.75
CA ALA A 83 -2.99 10.74 6.60
C ALA A 83 -4.12 11.61 6.04
N ILE A 84 -5.37 11.13 6.08
CA ILE A 84 -6.55 11.77 5.47
C ILE A 84 -7.38 12.45 6.57
N THR A 85 -7.78 13.70 6.33
CA THR A 85 -8.57 14.50 7.28
C THR A 85 -10.05 14.56 6.95
N ASN A 86 -10.42 14.52 5.67
CA ASN A 86 -11.80 14.54 5.24
C ASN A 86 -12.45 13.16 5.45
N GLU A 87 -13.47 13.09 6.28
CA GLU A 87 -14.15 11.82 6.63
C GLU A 87 -14.75 11.10 5.41
N GLY A 88 -15.29 11.83 4.45
CA GLY A 88 -15.88 11.24 3.25
C GLY A 88 -14.84 10.58 2.35
N ILE A 89 -13.68 11.22 2.19
CA ILE A 89 -12.53 10.68 1.45
C ILE A 89 -11.93 9.50 2.22
N MET A 90 -11.75 9.64 3.52
CA MET A 90 -11.22 8.58 4.38
C MET A 90 -12.06 7.30 4.30
N LYS A 91 -13.39 7.41 4.39
CA LYS A 91 -14.29 6.23 4.27
C LYS A 91 -14.17 5.52 2.91
N LYS A 92 -14.05 6.28 1.82
CA LYS A 92 -13.83 5.71 0.47
C LYS A 92 -12.47 4.99 0.38
N ALA A 93 -11.42 5.63 0.88
CA ALA A 93 -10.08 5.07 0.89
C ALA A 93 -10.00 3.81 1.75
N GLU A 94 -10.63 3.83 2.93
CA GLU A 94 -10.68 2.68 3.84
C GLU A 94 -11.40 1.48 3.21
N LEU A 95 -12.50 1.72 2.47
CA LEU A 95 -13.18 0.66 1.73
C LEU A 95 -12.25 -0.02 0.72
N VAL A 96 -11.55 0.77 -0.10
CA VAL A 96 -10.63 0.24 -1.12
C VAL A 96 -9.46 -0.51 -0.48
N VAL A 97 -8.83 0.05 0.54
CA VAL A 97 -7.69 -0.59 1.22
C VAL A 97 -8.13 -1.87 1.94
N THR A 98 -9.32 -1.87 2.58
CA THR A 98 -9.87 -3.06 3.23
C THR A 98 -10.13 -4.18 2.23
N GLN A 99 -10.72 -3.88 1.07
CA GLN A 99 -10.93 -4.88 0.01
C GLN A 99 -9.62 -5.51 -0.47
N LEU A 100 -8.56 -4.71 -0.62
CA LEU A 100 -7.23 -5.21 -0.99
C LEU A 100 -6.61 -6.09 0.11
N LEU A 101 -6.82 -5.73 1.37
CA LEU A 101 -6.36 -6.53 2.52
C LEU A 101 -7.12 -7.85 2.64
N ASP A 102 -8.43 -7.85 2.36
CA ASP A 102 -9.25 -9.08 2.33
C ASP A 102 -8.82 -9.99 1.17
N GLU A 103 -8.51 -9.42 0.01
CA GLU A 103 -7.98 -10.15 -1.14
C GLU A 103 -6.61 -10.80 -0.80
N LEU A 104 -5.70 -10.04 -0.18
CA LEU A 104 -4.40 -10.55 0.28
C LEU A 104 -4.57 -11.72 1.26
N GLU A 105 -5.46 -11.58 2.24
CA GLU A 105 -5.75 -12.62 3.22
C GLU A 105 -6.27 -13.90 2.56
N ASN A 106 -7.21 -13.77 1.62
CA ASN A 106 -7.79 -14.90 0.88
C ASN A 106 -6.72 -15.61 0.02
N VAL A 107 -5.87 -14.86 -0.68
CA VAL A 107 -4.79 -15.44 -1.50
C VAL A 107 -3.79 -16.19 -0.63
N LEU A 108 -3.35 -15.59 0.49
CA LEU A 108 -2.46 -16.24 1.44
C LEU A 108 -3.09 -17.51 2.04
N ALA A 109 -4.36 -17.47 2.42
CA ALA A 109 -5.06 -18.64 2.94
C ALA A 109 -5.11 -19.78 1.92
N GLY A 110 -5.34 -19.47 0.64
CA GLY A 110 -5.30 -20.45 -0.45
C GLY A 110 -3.91 -21.07 -0.62
N ILE A 111 -2.85 -20.25 -0.60
CA ILE A 111 -1.47 -20.72 -0.74
C ILE A 111 -1.06 -21.59 0.46
N VAL A 112 -1.42 -21.19 1.67
CA VAL A 112 -1.18 -22.01 2.89
C VAL A 112 -1.91 -23.33 2.82
N LEU A 113 -3.17 -23.36 2.35
CA LEU A 113 -3.97 -24.57 2.20
C LEU A 113 -3.35 -25.54 1.19
N LEU A 114 -2.84 -25.04 0.07
CA LEU A 114 -2.20 -25.84 -0.97
C LEU A 114 -0.76 -26.24 -0.60
N ALA A 115 -0.16 -25.56 0.39
CA ALA A 115 1.25 -25.69 0.77
C ALA A 115 2.21 -25.51 -0.41
N GLU A 116 1.82 -24.68 -1.40
CA GLU A 116 2.58 -24.48 -2.63
C GLU A 116 2.72 -22.98 -2.95
N VAL A 117 3.96 -22.53 -3.15
CA VAL A 117 4.29 -21.17 -3.59
C VAL A 117 4.89 -21.25 -4.98
N THR A 118 4.11 -20.90 -6.00
CA THR A 118 4.61 -20.78 -7.38
C THR A 118 5.21 -19.39 -7.63
N PRO A 119 6.08 -19.21 -8.65
CA PRO A 119 6.55 -17.87 -9.04
C PRO A 119 5.38 -16.90 -9.29
N LYS A 120 4.32 -17.36 -9.96
CA LYS A 120 3.14 -16.55 -10.26
C LYS A 120 2.40 -16.11 -9.00
N SER A 121 2.21 -17.01 -8.03
CA SER A 121 1.56 -16.65 -6.77
C SER A 121 2.40 -15.71 -5.92
N LEU A 122 3.74 -15.87 -5.94
CA LEU A 122 4.67 -14.98 -5.27
C LEU A 122 4.61 -13.56 -5.88
N ASP A 123 4.70 -13.44 -7.21
CA ASP A 123 4.60 -12.15 -7.91
C ASP A 123 3.27 -11.45 -7.59
N TYR A 124 2.18 -12.22 -7.54
CA TYR A 124 0.88 -11.69 -7.18
C TYR A 124 0.84 -11.16 -5.74
N LEU A 125 1.37 -11.92 -4.77
CA LEU A 125 1.48 -11.47 -3.38
C LEU A 125 2.35 -10.21 -3.26
N LEU A 126 3.50 -10.18 -3.92
CA LEU A 126 4.40 -9.02 -3.90
C LEU A 126 3.74 -7.75 -4.43
N SER A 127 2.83 -7.88 -5.41
CA SER A 127 2.09 -6.74 -5.97
C SER A 127 1.24 -6.00 -4.93
N PHE A 128 0.82 -6.67 -3.84
CA PHE A 128 0.04 -6.03 -2.78
C PHE A 128 0.80 -4.91 -2.06
N GLY A 129 2.13 -4.94 -2.05
CA GLY A 129 2.93 -3.86 -1.50
C GLY A 129 2.57 -2.51 -2.11
N GLU A 130 2.65 -2.42 -3.43
CA GLU A 130 2.33 -1.21 -4.18
C GLU A 130 0.82 -0.99 -4.32
N ARG A 131 0.04 -2.04 -4.45
CA ARG A 131 -1.44 -1.95 -4.53
C ARG A 131 -2.05 -1.38 -3.26
N LEU A 132 -1.44 -1.59 -2.09
CA LEU A 132 -1.88 -1.02 -0.81
C LEU A 132 -1.38 0.41 -0.61
N SER A 133 -0.15 0.72 -0.96
CA SER A 133 0.42 2.07 -0.79
C SER A 133 -0.18 3.10 -1.76
N THR A 134 -0.48 2.69 -2.99
CA THR A 134 -1.00 3.58 -4.03
C THR A 134 -2.32 4.27 -3.63
N PRO A 135 -3.38 3.58 -3.18
CA PRO A 135 -4.61 4.25 -2.75
C PRO A 135 -4.40 5.14 -1.53
N ILE A 136 -3.53 4.77 -0.58
CA ILE A 136 -3.23 5.61 0.59
C ILE A 136 -2.69 6.98 0.12
N VAL A 137 -1.70 6.98 -0.77
CA VAL A 137 -1.14 8.23 -1.32
C VAL A 137 -2.14 8.97 -2.20
N SER A 138 -2.84 8.26 -3.08
CA SER A 138 -3.82 8.84 -4.01
C SER A 138 -4.96 9.55 -3.27
N TYR A 139 -5.56 8.92 -2.27
CA TYR A 139 -6.64 9.55 -1.50
C TYR A 139 -6.13 10.68 -0.58
N THR A 140 -4.87 10.62 -0.13
CA THR A 140 -4.26 11.75 0.57
C THR A 140 -4.08 12.96 -0.36
N LEU A 141 -3.69 12.72 -1.62
CA LEU A 141 -3.64 13.78 -2.64
C LEU A 141 -5.04 14.34 -2.94
N GLN A 142 -6.06 13.50 -2.98
CA GLN A 142 -7.45 13.93 -3.14
C GLN A 142 -7.92 14.79 -1.97
N ASP A 143 -7.57 14.44 -0.74
CA ASP A 143 -7.86 15.23 0.47
C ASP A 143 -7.25 16.65 0.39
N LEU A 144 -6.10 16.80 -0.27
CA LEU A 144 -5.49 18.09 -0.57
C LEU A 144 -6.09 18.83 -1.79
N SER A 145 -7.16 18.30 -2.38
CA SER A 145 -7.81 18.83 -3.60
C SER A 145 -6.89 18.89 -4.83
N LEU A 146 -5.94 17.95 -4.94
CA LEU A 146 -4.99 17.90 -6.06
C LEU A 146 -5.46 17.04 -7.22
N ILE A 147 -6.29 16.05 -6.92
CA ILE A 147 -6.88 15.14 -7.91
C ILE A 147 -8.36 14.97 -7.62
N HIS A 148 -9.15 14.87 -8.68
CA HIS A 148 -10.55 14.45 -8.63
C HIS A 148 -10.64 13.05 -9.23
N ILE A 149 -10.96 12.08 -8.41
CA ILE A 149 -11.20 10.70 -8.84
C ILE A 149 -12.71 10.47 -8.95
#